data_26f1e5e48b1b0dc59b0e16361a849752
#
_entry.id   26f1e5e48b1b0dc59b0e16361a849752
#
_cell.length_a   1.000
_cell.length_b   1.000
_cell.length_c   1.000
_cell.angle_alpha   90.00
_cell.angle_beta   90.00
_cell.angle_gamma   90.00
#
_symmetry.space_group_name_H-M   'P 1'
#
loop_
_entity.id
_entity.type
_entity.pdbx_description
1 polymer ?
#
loop_
_entity_poly.entity_id
_entity_poly.type
_entity_poly.pdbx_seq_one_letter_code
_entity_poly.pdbx_strand_id
1 'polypeptide(L)'
;KEGFDWIWCEHALTVGYRASLTEVVQIIGRATRDAPGKVTARFTNLIAEPDASEGAVTEAVNDTLKAIAASLLMEQVLAPRFEFKPKTVASTAEPGFDYGDAGYDPNKCNVGFNPVSGKFQIEIKGLAEPKSEFAQRVCTQDLNEVITAFVQDRTSIERGLFDSEMVPEELTQVRMGKIVKDKYPQMDDHDQEAVRQHAVAALNLTQK
;
A
#
# COMPACT_ATOMS: atom_id res chain seq x y z
N LYS A 1 -16.85 -8.22 -17.76
CA LYS A 1 -16.32 -9.32 -16.93
C LYS A 1 -16.19 -8.94 -15.46
N GLU A 2 -16.72 -7.79 -15.11
CA GLU A 2 -16.89 -7.38 -13.72
C GLU A 2 -17.99 -8.23 -13.08
N GLY A 3 -17.76 -8.75 -11.86
CA GLY A 3 -18.77 -9.49 -11.10
C GLY A 3 -18.62 -11.01 -11.05
N PHE A 4 -17.68 -11.61 -11.78
CA PHE A 4 -17.39 -13.03 -11.62
C PHE A 4 -16.48 -13.24 -10.40
N ASP A 5 -17.03 -13.82 -9.34
CA ASP A 5 -16.33 -14.15 -8.13
C ASP A 5 -16.38 -15.64 -7.87
N TRP A 6 -15.25 -16.32 -8.03
CA TRP A 6 -15.12 -17.75 -7.81
C TRP A 6 -14.07 -18.03 -6.73
N ILE A 7 -14.52 -18.18 -5.51
CA ILE A 7 -13.67 -18.35 -4.33
C ILE A 7 -12.85 -19.66 -4.36
N TRP A 8 -13.30 -20.68 -5.07
CA TRP A 8 -12.60 -21.98 -5.23
C TRP A 8 -11.56 -21.97 -6.35
N CYS A 9 -11.26 -20.83 -6.95
CA CYS A 9 -10.22 -20.74 -7.97
C CYS A 9 -8.86 -21.01 -7.33
N GLU A 10 -8.27 -22.14 -7.58
CA GLU A 10 -6.92 -22.50 -7.10
C GLU A 10 -5.82 -22.20 -8.11
N HIS A 11 -6.16 -22.05 -9.38
CA HIS A 11 -5.19 -21.78 -10.42
C HIS A 11 -5.70 -20.73 -11.41
N ALA A 12 -5.01 -19.61 -11.45
CA ALA A 12 -5.21 -18.57 -12.46
C ALA A 12 -4.10 -18.65 -13.52
N LEU A 13 -4.48 -18.70 -14.79
CA LEU A 13 -3.58 -18.70 -15.93
C LEU A 13 -3.81 -17.47 -16.79
N THR A 14 -2.76 -16.71 -17.06
CA THR A 14 -2.77 -15.63 -18.04
C THR A 14 -1.84 -15.95 -19.21
N VAL A 15 -2.24 -15.55 -20.41
CA VAL A 15 -1.47 -15.74 -21.62
C VAL A 15 -1.19 -14.39 -22.28
N GLY A 16 0.05 -14.15 -22.61
CA GLY A 16 0.52 -12.91 -23.23
C GLY A 16 0.91 -11.85 -22.20
N TYR A 17 1.47 -10.76 -22.72
CA TYR A 17 1.87 -9.61 -21.91
C TYR A 17 0.63 -8.83 -21.44
N ARG A 18 0.54 -8.64 -20.15
CA ARG A 18 -0.48 -7.78 -19.54
C ARG A 18 0.16 -6.44 -19.18
N ALA A 19 -0.20 -5.41 -19.93
CA ALA A 19 0.31 -4.06 -19.71
C ALA A 19 -0.20 -3.42 -18.40
N SER A 20 -1.29 -3.97 -17.82
CA SER A 20 -1.89 -3.47 -16.59
C SER A 20 -1.57 -4.37 -15.41
N LEU A 21 -0.68 -3.88 -14.54
CA LEU A 21 -0.37 -4.52 -13.26
C LEU A 21 -1.63 -4.68 -12.39
N THR A 22 -2.55 -3.71 -12.45
CA THR A 22 -3.84 -3.74 -11.74
C THR A 22 -4.65 -4.99 -12.13
N GLU A 23 -4.70 -5.32 -13.42
CA GLU A 23 -5.42 -6.51 -13.89
C GLU A 23 -4.78 -7.80 -13.36
N VAL A 24 -3.44 -7.86 -13.33
CA VAL A 24 -2.70 -9.00 -12.76
C VAL A 24 -2.95 -9.15 -11.27
N VAL A 25 -2.88 -8.06 -10.51
CA VAL A 25 -3.16 -8.04 -9.06
C VAL A 25 -4.60 -8.47 -8.77
N GLN A 26 -5.58 -8.00 -9.55
CA GLN A 26 -6.97 -8.42 -9.41
C GLN A 26 -7.19 -9.90 -9.68
N ILE A 27 -6.50 -10.46 -10.68
CA ILE A 27 -6.58 -11.90 -11.00
C ILE A 27 -5.96 -12.72 -9.86
N ILE A 28 -4.80 -12.31 -9.37
CA ILE A 28 -4.14 -12.95 -8.24
C ILE A 28 -5.02 -12.86 -6.99
N GLY A 29 -5.53 -11.69 -6.65
CA GLY A 29 -6.40 -11.47 -5.50
C GLY A 29 -7.66 -12.36 -5.52
N ARG A 30 -8.20 -12.66 -6.71
CA ARG A 30 -9.31 -13.62 -6.84
C ARG A 30 -8.86 -15.06 -6.61
N ALA A 31 -7.67 -15.43 -7.10
CA ALA A 31 -7.13 -16.78 -6.91
C ALA A 31 -6.67 -17.03 -5.47
N THR A 32 -6.30 -15.99 -4.71
CA THR A 32 -5.82 -16.11 -3.33
C THR A 32 -6.92 -16.03 -2.27
N ARG A 33 -8.18 -15.80 -2.65
CA ARG A 33 -9.30 -15.79 -1.69
C ARG A 33 -9.46 -17.13 -0.98
N ASP A 34 -9.73 -17.07 0.30
CA ASP A 34 -9.97 -18.23 1.12
C ASP A 34 -11.29 -18.91 0.76
N ALA A 35 -11.24 -20.25 0.69
CA ALA A 35 -12.42 -21.10 0.53
C ALA A 35 -12.25 -22.39 1.36
N PRO A 36 -13.33 -23.00 1.85
CA PRO A 36 -13.25 -24.26 2.58
C PRO A 36 -12.53 -25.34 1.76
N GLY A 37 -11.47 -25.91 2.34
CA GLY A 37 -10.67 -26.96 1.70
C GLY A 37 -9.59 -26.48 0.73
N LYS A 38 -9.48 -25.16 0.48
CA LYS A 38 -8.44 -24.58 -0.35
C LYS A 38 -7.17 -24.36 0.47
N VAL A 39 -6.07 -24.96 0.04
CA VAL A 39 -4.79 -24.92 0.76
C VAL A 39 -3.76 -24.05 0.02
N THR A 40 -3.86 -23.97 -1.31
CA THR A 40 -2.88 -23.26 -2.15
C THR A 40 -3.58 -22.49 -3.26
N ALA A 41 -2.94 -21.41 -3.70
CA ALA A 41 -3.30 -20.72 -4.92
C ALA A 41 -2.08 -20.68 -5.85
N ARG A 42 -2.30 -20.93 -7.14
CA ARG A 42 -1.27 -20.88 -8.18
C ARG A 42 -1.61 -19.84 -9.23
N PHE A 43 -0.67 -18.99 -9.53
CA PHE A 43 -0.74 -18.07 -10.65
C PHE A 43 0.32 -18.45 -11.69
N THR A 44 -0.08 -18.58 -12.96
CA THR A 44 0.83 -18.84 -14.07
C THR A 44 0.64 -17.77 -15.12
N ASN A 45 1.73 -17.11 -15.49
CA ASN A 45 1.75 -16.14 -16.59
C ASN A 45 2.63 -16.70 -17.73
N LEU A 46 2.02 -16.91 -18.89
CA LEU A 46 2.72 -17.35 -20.11
C LEU A 46 3.03 -16.12 -20.97
N ILE A 47 4.31 -15.78 -21.07
CA ILE A 47 4.80 -14.65 -21.88
C ILE A 47 5.51 -15.24 -23.10
N ALA A 48 5.10 -14.80 -24.29
CA ALA A 48 5.78 -15.12 -25.54
C ALA A 48 6.43 -13.84 -26.07
N GLU A 49 7.75 -13.74 -25.94
CA GLU A 49 8.54 -12.65 -26.51
C GLU A 49 9.69 -13.26 -27.35
N PRO A 50 9.40 -13.68 -28.60
CA PRO A 50 10.36 -14.41 -29.41
C PRO A 50 11.62 -13.60 -29.75
N ASP A 51 11.56 -12.27 -29.68
CA ASP A 51 12.67 -11.38 -30.07
C ASP A 51 13.38 -10.74 -28.87
N ALA A 52 12.92 -10.98 -27.63
CA ALA A 52 13.55 -10.43 -26.44
C ALA A 52 14.70 -11.31 -25.93
N SER A 53 15.75 -10.69 -25.41
CA SER A 53 16.81 -11.43 -24.73
C SER A 53 16.26 -12.05 -23.43
N GLU A 54 16.76 -13.23 -23.07
CA GLU A 54 16.37 -13.92 -21.83
C GLU A 54 16.55 -13.04 -20.59
N GLY A 55 17.59 -12.18 -20.58
CA GLY A 55 17.83 -11.20 -19.52
C GLY A 55 16.72 -10.15 -19.42
N ALA A 56 16.28 -9.58 -20.53
CA ALA A 56 15.21 -8.57 -20.54
C ALA A 56 13.86 -9.15 -20.09
N VAL A 57 13.55 -10.39 -20.48
CA VAL A 57 12.33 -11.07 -20.03
C VAL A 57 12.40 -11.36 -18.53
N THR A 58 13.54 -11.84 -18.05
CA THR A 58 13.75 -12.12 -16.61
C THR A 58 13.60 -10.85 -15.76
N GLU A 59 14.18 -9.73 -16.20
CA GLU A 59 14.08 -8.45 -15.52
C GLU A 59 12.63 -7.96 -15.45
N ALA A 60 11.91 -7.95 -16.59
CA ALA A 60 10.51 -7.55 -16.65
C ALA A 60 9.59 -8.43 -15.78
N VAL A 61 9.84 -9.73 -15.74
CA VAL A 61 9.11 -10.67 -14.88
C VAL A 61 9.42 -10.39 -13.40
N ASN A 62 10.67 -10.19 -13.05
CA ASN A 62 11.07 -9.89 -11.66
C ASN A 62 10.46 -8.56 -11.16
N ASP A 63 10.44 -7.52 -11.98
CA ASP A 63 9.84 -6.25 -11.64
C ASP A 63 8.32 -6.36 -11.45
N THR A 64 7.67 -7.15 -12.30
CA THR A 64 6.25 -7.46 -12.14
C THR A 64 5.99 -8.22 -10.83
N LEU A 65 6.80 -9.20 -10.49
CA LEU A 65 6.68 -9.99 -9.26
C LEU A 65 6.95 -9.14 -8.02
N LYS A 66 7.97 -8.27 -8.04
CA LYS A 66 8.25 -7.31 -6.96
C LYS A 66 7.05 -6.40 -6.72
N ALA A 67 6.49 -5.82 -7.79
CA ALA A 67 5.34 -4.94 -7.69
C ALA A 67 4.07 -5.64 -7.15
N ILE A 68 3.84 -6.90 -7.56
CA ILE A 68 2.75 -7.72 -7.05
C ILE A 68 2.97 -8.04 -5.57
N ALA A 69 4.17 -8.47 -5.19
CA ALA A 69 4.50 -8.77 -3.80
C ALA A 69 4.34 -7.54 -2.89
N ALA A 70 4.79 -6.38 -3.34
CA ALA A 70 4.61 -5.13 -2.62
C ALA A 70 3.12 -4.76 -2.47
N SER A 71 2.33 -4.93 -3.53
CA SER A 71 0.89 -4.66 -3.52
C SER A 71 0.15 -5.55 -2.53
N LEU A 72 0.46 -6.85 -2.50
CA LEU A 72 -0.13 -7.83 -1.57
C LEU A 72 0.32 -7.59 -0.13
N LEU A 73 1.60 -7.25 0.08
CA LEU A 73 2.11 -6.88 1.40
C LEU A 73 1.44 -5.61 1.93
N MET A 74 1.23 -4.62 1.08
CA MET A 74 0.52 -3.40 1.46
C MET A 74 -0.94 -3.68 1.81
N GLU A 75 -1.63 -4.51 1.04
CA GLU A 75 -3.01 -4.90 1.33
C GLU A 75 -3.12 -5.60 2.69
N GLN A 76 -2.14 -6.42 3.06
CA GLN A 76 -2.08 -7.08 4.37
C GLN A 76 -1.68 -6.14 5.51
N VAL A 77 -0.70 -5.25 5.28
CA VAL A 77 -0.17 -4.33 6.31
C VAL A 77 -1.11 -3.15 6.53
N LEU A 78 -1.77 -2.69 5.46
CA LEU A 78 -2.70 -1.55 5.50
C LEU A 78 -4.17 -1.99 5.50
N ALA A 79 -4.46 -3.28 5.71
CA ALA A 79 -5.82 -3.69 6.05
C ALA A 79 -6.40 -2.71 7.11
N PRO A 80 -7.72 -2.43 7.14
CA PRO A 80 -8.33 -1.29 7.85
C PRO A 80 -8.08 -1.22 9.37
N ARG A 81 -7.01 -1.83 9.83
CA ARG A 81 -6.57 -1.93 11.22
C ARG A 81 -5.47 -0.93 11.61
N PHE A 82 -4.82 -0.27 10.63
CA PHE A 82 -3.78 0.73 10.92
C PHE A 82 -4.32 2.14 10.74
N GLU A 83 -4.19 2.95 11.78
CA GLU A 83 -4.54 4.36 11.78
C GLU A 83 -3.29 5.19 12.11
N PHE A 84 -2.94 6.10 11.20
CA PHE A 84 -1.84 7.03 11.41
C PHE A 84 -2.38 8.32 11.97
N LYS A 85 -1.80 8.78 13.09
CA LYS A 85 -2.19 10.05 13.72
C LYS A 85 -0.99 11.00 13.82
N PRO A 86 -1.19 12.30 13.58
CA PRO A 86 -0.17 13.27 13.86
C PRO A 86 0.07 13.36 15.38
N LYS A 87 1.36 13.31 15.77
CA LYS A 87 1.77 13.54 17.15
C LYS A 87 1.87 15.01 17.41
N THR A 88 0.99 15.55 18.23
CA THR A 88 0.98 16.94 18.67
C THR A 88 1.32 17.05 20.17
N VAL A 89 1.54 18.26 20.65
CA VAL A 89 1.76 18.52 22.09
C VAL A 89 0.52 18.15 22.93
N ALA A 90 -0.66 18.20 22.31
CA ALA A 90 -1.93 17.85 22.94
C ALA A 90 -2.27 16.36 22.88
N SER A 91 -1.47 15.55 22.17
CA SER A 91 -1.72 14.11 22.04
C SER A 91 -1.58 13.42 23.40
N THR A 92 -2.57 12.62 23.74
CA THR A 92 -2.65 11.84 24.99
C THR A 92 -2.94 10.37 24.67
N ALA A 93 -2.70 9.49 25.63
CA ALA A 93 -3.07 8.08 25.52
C ALA A 93 -4.57 7.95 25.20
N GLU A 94 -4.90 7.18 24.16
CA GLU A 94 -6.29 6.96 23.78
C GLU A 94 -6.89 5.81 24.61
N PRO A 95 -8.09 5.96 25.15
CA PRO A 95 -8.72 4.92 25.96
C PRO A 95 -8.91 3.64 25.15
N GLY A 96 -8.58 2.49 25.77
CA GLY A 96 -8.72 1.17 25.16
C GLY A 96 -7.56 0.75 24.28
N PHE A 97 -6.51 1.57 24.14
CA PHE A 97 -5.27 1.19 23.45
C PHE A 97 -4.20 0.77 24.46
N ASP A 98 -3.57 -0.35 24.16
CA ASP A 98 -2.39 -0.86 24.85
C ASP A 98 -1.13 -0.34 24.12
N TYR A 99 -0.25 0.31 24.84
CA TYR A 99 1.02 0.87 24.34
C TYR A 99 2.24 0.03 24.76
N GLY A 100 2.00 -1.21 25.18
CA GLY A 100 3.05 -2.13 25.65
C GLY A 100 3.58 -1.81 27.03
N ASP A 101 4.59 -2.52 27.46
CA ASP A 101 5.17 -2.43 28.82
C ASP A 101 5.68 -1.04 29.21
N ALA A 102 6.16 -0.27 28.22
CA ALA A 102 6.66 1.09 28.44
C ALA A 102 5.54 2.13 28.62
N GLY A 103 4.29 1.79 28.25
CA GLY A 103 3.16 2.69 28.26
C GLY A 103 3.27 3.80 27.21
N TYR A 104 2.33 4.73 27.28
CA TYR A 104 2.30 5.90 26.40
C TYR A 104 3.34 6.96 26.81
N ASP A 105 4.21 7.34 25.88
CA ASP A 105 5.19 8.42 26.08
C ASP A 105 4.73 9.71 25.38
N PRO A 106 4.42 10.79 26.10
CA PRO A 106 3.97 12.05 25.51
C PRO A 106 5.03 12.70 24.60
N ASN A 107 6.31 12.34 24.76
CA ASN A 107 7.42 12.97 24.03
C ASN A 107 7.88 12.17 22.79
N LYS A 108 7.40 10.95 22.61
CA LYS A 108 7.80 10.05 21.52
C LYS A 108 6.62 9.73 20.60
N CYS A 109 6.95 9.18 19.45
CA CYS A 109 5.97 8.47 18.63
C CYS A 109 5.52 7.22 19.39
N ASN A 110 4.23 6.93 19.37
CA ASN A 110 3.67 5.77 20.05
C ASN A 110 2.99 4.84 19.06
N VAL A 111 3.03 3.56 19.38
CA VAL A 111 2.24 2.55 18.69
C VAL A 111 1.30 1.95 19.73
N GLY A 112 0.01 2.09 19.51
CA GLY A 112 -1.02 1.54 20.37
C GLY A 112 -1.78 0.43 19.64
N PHE A 113 -2.20 -0.59 20.38
CA PHE A 113 -3.04 -1.66 19.89
C PHE A 113 -4.34 -1.72 20.70
N ASN A 114 -5.46 -1.73 20.03
CA ASN A 114 -6.76 -1.93 20.68
C ASN A 114 -7.20 -3.39 20.54
N PRO A 115 -7.17 -4.18 21.61
CA PRO A 115 -7.47 -5.62 21.55
C PRO A 115 -8.94 -5.93 21.23
N VAL A 116 -9.85 -4.99 21.48
CA VAL A 116 -11.28 -5.18 21.21
C VAL A 116 -11.60 -4.98 19.74
N SER A 117 -11.06 -3.92 19.13
CA SER A 117 -11.31 -3.60 17.72
C SER A 117 -10.26 -4.20 16.77
N GLY A 118 -9.13 -4.66 17.28
CA GLY A 118 -7.98 -5.12 16.50
C GLY A 118 -7.28 -4.01 15.73
N LYS A 119 -7.50 -2.74 16.11
CA LYS A 119 -6.88 -1.57 15.46
C LYS A 119 -5.51 -1.28 16.03
N PHE A 120 -4.59 -0.96 15.15
CA PHE A 120 -3.30 -0.35 15.49
C PHE A 120 -3.37 1.14 15.23
N GLN A 121 -2.87 1.92 16.16
CA GLN A 121 -2.72 3.36 16.03
C GLN A 121 -1.23 3.70 16.10
N ILE A 122 -0.76 4.44 15.11
CA ILE A 122 0.64 4.86 15.01
C ILE A 122 0.68 6.38 15.01
N GLU A 123 1.28 6.95 16.05
CA GLU A 123 1.50 8.39 16.17
C GLU A 123 2.86 8.77 15.60
N ILE A 124 2.90 9.76 14.70
CA ILE A 124 4.11 10.22 14.02
C ILE A 124 4.28 11.73 14.23
N LYS A 125 5.46 12.15 14.69
CA LYS A 125 5.81 13.57 14.80
C LYS A 125 5.99 14.20 13.42
N GLY A 126 5.44 15.42 13.26
CA GLY A 126 5.57 16.18 12.03
C GLY A 126 4.62 15.74 10.91
N LEU A 127 3.77 14.76 11.17
CA LEU A 127 2.70 14.41 10.23
C LEU A 127 1.66 15.53 10.19
N ALA A 128 1.30 15.98 9.01
CA ALA A 128 0.28 17.00 8.84
C ALA A 128 -1.10 16.46 9.19
N GLU A 129 -1.89 17.24 9.91
CA GLU A 129 -3.26 16.89 10.27
C GLU A 129 -4.21 17.27 9.13
N PRO A 130 -4.98 16.33 8.56
CA PRO A 130 -5.97 16.64 7.54
C PRO A 130 -7.11 17.48 8.13
N LYS A 131 -7.50 18.57 7.45
CA LYS A 131 -8.51 19.51 7.94
C LYS A 131 -9.92 19.17 7.52
N SER A 132 -10.11 18.76 6.25
CA SER A 132 -11.43 18.41 5.76
C SER A 132 -11.82 16.99 6.18
N GLU A 133 -13.11 16.75 6.40
CA GLU A 133 -13.65 15.41 6.67
C GLU A 133 -13.30 14.42 5.54
N PHE A 134 -13.24 14.92 4.31
CA PHE A 134 -12.88 14.12 3.16
C PHE A 134 -11.41 13.66 3.23
N ALA A 135 -10.47 14.56 3.54
CA ALA A 135 -9.06 14.20 3.71
C ALA A 135 -8.84 13.27 4.92
N GLN A 136 -9.56 13.52 6.03
CA GLN A 136 -9.54 12.63 7.21
C GLN A 136 -9.99 11.21 6.84
N ARG A 137 -11.07 11.09 6.06
CA ARG A 137 -11.54 9.81 5.58
C ARG A 137 -10.52 9.12 4.67
N VAL A 138 -9.90 9.85 3.73
CA VAL A 138 -8.86 9.29 2.87
C VAL A 138 -7.67 8.79 3.70
N CYS A 139 -7.21 9.55 4.69
CA CYS A 139 -6.11 9.14 5.57
C CYS A 139 -6.43 7.92 6.44
N THR A 140 -7.70 7.70 6.81
CA THR A 140 -8.09 6.62 7.73
C THR A 140 -8.66 5.39 7.05
N GLN A 141 -9.30 5.52 5.89
CA GLN A 141 -10.03 4.44 5.22
C GLN A 141 -9.52 4.14 3.82
N ASP A 142 -9.18 5.17 3.05
CA ASP A 142 -8.90 5.05 1.62
C ASP A 142 -7.40 5.21 1.29
N LEU A 143 -6.52 5.25 2.30
CA LEU A 143 -5.06 5.44 2.13
C LEU A 143 -4.45 4.34 1.26
N ASN A 144 -4.99 3.11 1.35
CA ASN A 144 -4.58 1.99 0.53
C ASN A 144 -4.71 2.26 -0.96
N GLU A 145 -5.72 3.02 -1.38
CA GLU A 145 -5.90 3.36 -2.78
C GLU A 145 -4.80 4.27 -3.31
N VAL A 146 -4.30 5.20 -2.47
CA VAL A 146 -3.19 6.09 -2.80
C VAL A 146 -1.90 5.29 -2.94
N ILE A 147 -1.64 4.42 -1.97
CA ILE A 147 -0.44 3.58 -1.95
C ILE A 147 -0.45 2.59 -3.10
N THR A 148 -1.59 1.97 -3.38
CA THR A 148 -1.76 1.06 -4.52
C THR A 148 -1.51 1.79 -5.84
N ALA A 149 -2.03 3.01 -6.01
CA ALA A 149 -1.76 3.82 -7.20
C ALA A 149 -0.27 4.15 -7.35
N PHE A 150 0.42 4.44 -6.24
CA PHE A 150 1.87 4.68 -6.24
C PHE A 150 2.67 3.42 -6.61
N VAL A 151 2.34 2.27 -6.03
CA VAL A 151 3.02 0.99 -6.33
C VAL A 151 2.79 0.56 -7.79
N GLN A 152 1.62 0.87 -8.34
CA GLN A 152 1.28 0.58 -9.73
C GLN A 152 1.80 1.63 -10.71
N ASP A 153 2.33 2.75 -10.22
CA ASP A 153 2.89 3.77 -11.10
C ASP A 153 4.17 3.26 -11.76
N ARG A 154 4.10 3.12 -13.09
CA ARG A 154 5.20 2.61 -13.91
C ARG A 154 6.51 3.34 -13.68
N THR A 155 6.45 4.65 -13.49
CA THR A 155 7.66 5.47 -13.24
C THR A 155 8.30 5.13 -11.90
N SER A 156 7.51 4.77 -10.90
CA SER A 156 8.01 4.33 -9.58
C SER A 156 8.67 2.96 -9.68
N ILE A 157 8.11 2.04 -10.49
CA ILE A 157 8.65 0.72 -10.74
C ILE A 157 9.97 0.80 -11.54
N GLU A 158 9.99 1.56 -12.64
CA GLU A 158 11.16 1.73 -13.51
C GLU A 158 12.36 2.37 -12.79
N ARG A 159 12.13 3.13 -11.72
CA ARG A 159 13.17 3.77 -10.92
C ARG A 159 13.62 2.94 -9.71
N GLY A 160 13.26 1.67 -9.65
CA GLY A 160 13.75 0.76 -8.62
C GLY A 160 13.11 0.97 -7.25
N LEU A 161 11.82 1.31 -7.18
CA LEU A 161 11.06 1.48 -5.92
C LEU A 161 11.27 0.34 -4.92
N PHE A 162 11.56 -0.86 -5.43
CA PHE A 162 11.77 -2.08 -4.65
C PHE A 162 13.23 -2.53 -4.63
N ASP A 163 14.14 -1.73 -5.18
CA ASP A 163 15.56 -1.99 -5.10
C ASP A 163 16.11 -1.37 -3.81
N SER A 164 16.70 -2.18 -2.94
CA SER A 164 17.12 -1.80 -1.59
C SER A 164 18.19 -0.70 -1.56
N GLU A 165 18.77 -0.37 -2.68
CA GLU A 165 19.89 0.57 -2.69
C GLU A 165 19.52 2.02 -2.95
N MET A 166 18.42 2.39 -3.63
CA MET A 166 18.27 3.80 -3.98
C MET A 166 16.92 4.24 -4.59
N VAL A 167 15.86 4.36 -3.82
CA VAL A 167 14.90 5.41 -4.19
C VAL A 167 15.19 6.64 -3.34
N PRO A 168 15.68 7.76 -3.89
CA PRO A 168 15.80 8.98 -3.12
C PRO A 168 14.42 9.31 -2.52
N GLU A 169 14.40 9.55 -1.21
CA GLU A 169 13.16 9.89 -0.48
C GLU A 169 12.41 11.04 -1.16
N GLU A 170 13.14 11.98 -1.76
CA GLU A 170 12.60 13.08 -2.57
C GLU A 170 11.77 12.60 -3.77
N LEU A 171 12.21 11.57 -4.49
CA LEU A 171 11.46 11.04 -5.64
C LEU A 171 10.16 10.36 -5.21
N THR A 172 10.20 9.63 -4.10
CA THR A 172 8.99 9.02 -3.51
C THR A 172 7.99 10.10 -3.12
N GLN A 173 8.46 11.17 -2.47
CA GLN A 173 7.61 12.27 -2.04
C GLN A 173 7.02 13.05 -3.22
N VAL A 174 7.81 13.37 -4.24
CA VAL A 174 7.35 14.09 -5.44
C VAL A 174 6.32 13.25 -6.22
N ARG A 175 6.60 11.96 -6.40
CA ARG A 175 5.69 11.07 -7.13
C ARG A 175 4.38 10.85 -6.39
N MET A 176 4.45 10.59 -5.09
CA MET A 176 3.28 10.46 -4.22
C MET A 176 2.42 11.73 -4.26
N GLY A 177 3.06 12.92 -4.19
CA GLY A 177 2.37 14.20 -4.29
C GLY A 177 1.62 14.37 -5.60
N LYS A 178 2.22 13.96 -6.72
CA LYS A 178 1.53 13.99 -8.03
C LYS A 178 0.32 13.06 -8.06
N ILE A 179 0.46 11.84 -7.57
CA ILE A 179 -0.62 10.84 -7.52
C ILE A 179 -1.78 11.36 -6.67
N VAL A 180 -1.50 11.92 -5.50
CA VAL A 180 -2.53 12.52 -4.62
C VAL A 180 -3.24 13.65 -5.32
N LYS A 181 -2.51 14.54 -5.98
CA LYS A 181 -3.09 15.68 -6.71
C LYS A 181 -3.97 15.23 -7.89
N ASP A 182 -3.51 14.26 -8.65
CA ASP A 182 -4.25 13.72 -9.79
C ASP A 182 -5.52 12.97 -9.35
N LYS A 183 -5.46 12.26 -8.21
CA LYS A 183 -6.58 11.48 -7.68
C LYS A 183 -7.61 12.33 -6.94
N TYR A 184 -7.16 13.36 -6.24
CA TYR A 184 -8.00 14.23 -5.39
C TYR A 184 -7.83 15.72 -5.73
N PRO A 185 -8.15 16.14 -6.97
CA PRO A 185 -7.96 17.53 -7.40
C PRO A 185 -8.87 18.53 -6.65
N GLN A 186 -9.90 18.02 -5.98
CA GLN A 186 -10.84 18.84 -5.19
C GLN A 186 -10.33 19.18 -3.77
N MET A 187 -9.26 18.54 -3.32
CA MET A 187 -8.64 18.87 -2.02
C MET A 187 -7.80 20.14 -2.14
N ASP A 188 -7.72 20.90 -1.05
CA ASP A 188 -6.77 22.00 -0.94
C ASP A 188 -5.32 21.49 -0.80
N ASP A 189 -4.35 22.37 -0.99
CA ASP A 189 -2.93 22.02 -0.95
C ASP A 189 -2.50 21.45 0.42
N HIS A 190 -3.13 21.90 1.52
CA HIS A 190 -2.82 21.42 2.85
C HIS A 190 -3.29 19.98 3.05
N ASP A 191 -4.50 19.67 2.63
CA ASP A 191 -5.08 18.33 2.73
C ASP A 191 -4.39 17.34 1.79
N GLN A 192 -4.02 17.80 0.58
CA GLN A 192 -3.21 16.99 -0.34
C GLN A 192 -1.85 16.64 0.27
N GLU A 193 -1.22 17.62 0.95
CA GLU A 193 0.05 17.42 1.65
C GLU A 193 -0.11 16.45 2.83
N ALA A 194 -1.19 16.56 3.61
CA ALA A 194 -1.48 15.64 4.70
C ALA A 194 -1.63 14.20 4.18
N VAL A 195 -2.45 13.98 3.15
CA VAL A 195 -2.63 12.66 2.52
C VAL A 195 -1.30 12.12 1.98
N ARG A 196 -0.48 12.96 1.32
CA ARG A 196 0.84 12.58 0.84
C ARG A 196 1.74 12.09 1.97
N GLN A 197 1.82 12.85 3.06
CA GLN A 197 2.66 12.49 4.21
C GLN A 197 2.21 11.19 4.88
N HIS A 198 0.91 10.99 5.05
CA HIS A 198 0.34 9.75 5.58
C HIS A 198 0.67 8.55 4.69
N ALA A 199 0.54 8.71 3.37
CA ALA A 199 0.86 7.64 2.41
C ALA A 199 2.37 7.29 2.40
N VAL A 200 3.26 8.29 2.46
CA VAL A 200 4.71 8.07 2.55
C VAL A 200 5.08 7.41 3.88
N ALA A 201 4.48 7.84 5.00
CA ALA A 201 4.72 7.21 6.30
C ALA A 201 4.31 5.73 6.30
N ALA A 202 3.16 5.41 5.73
CA ALA A 202 2.69 4.05 5.59
C ALA A 202 3.62 3.22 4.68
N LEU A 203 4.06 3.77 3.55
CA LEU A 203 5.00 3.11 2.64
C LEU A 203 6.33 2.79 3.34
N ASN A 204 6.88 3.73 4.11
CA ASN A 204 8.15 3.54 4.83
C ASN A 204 8.08 2.44 5.91
N LEU A 205 6.90 2.17 6.48
CA LEU A 205 6.73 1.06 7.42
C LEU A 205 6.80 -0.31 6.73
N THR A 206 6.48 -0.37 5.45
CA THR A 206 6.49 -1.62 4.68
C THR A 206 7.88 -1.97 4.12
N GLN A 207 8.79 -1.00 4.08
CA GLN A 207 10.14 -1.17 3.52
C GLN A 207 11.20 -1.57 4.57
N LYS A 208 10.85 -1.58 5.86
CA LYS A 208 11.74 -1.99 6.97
C LYS A 208 11.39 -3.38 7.48
#